data_b5381df126282f0ee9465264cd8a9105
#
_entry.id   b5381df126282f0ee9465264cd8a9105
#
_cell.length_a   1.000
_cell.length_b   1.000
_cell.length_c   1.000
_cell.angle_alpha   90.00
_cell.angle_beta   90.00
_cell.angle_gamma   90.00
#
_symmetry.space_group_name_H-M   'P 1'
#
loop_
_entity.id
_entity.type
_entity.pdbx_description
1 polymer ?
#
loop_
_entity_poly.entity_id
_entity_poly.type
_entity_poly.pdbx_seq_one_letter_code
_entity_poly.pdbx_strand_id
1 'polypeptide(L)'
;GSRRIRATAWYNGERQTVSVGIRIKAGKSPRTMNYRVVNTFPHDKEAYTQGLFYHNGYLIESTGQKGMSTLRRVEIKTGKVVQSVNLDQNYFGEGATLYKDEIYQLTWTSRKGFVYNPQTFSLIRTFEYLTQGWGITTMQDTLIMSDGSNVLYFLEPKSFTELRRVEVCDNNGPVSQLNELEYIQGKVYANIYQTDRIVIINPASGMVEAQVDFSNLLKLSDRHRNIDVFNGIAWDEENQRLFVTGKNWPKLFQVEIF
;
A
#
# COMPACT_ATOMS: atom_id res chain seq x y z
N GLY A 1 -0.80 17.73 7.65
CA GLY A 1 -1.00 18.40 6.38
C GLY A 1 -0.66 19.88 6.39
N SER A 2 -0.63 20.52 5.25
CA SER A 2 -0.38 21.95 5.11
C SER A 2 -1.68 22.67 4.73
N ARG A 3 -1.95 23.80 5.38
CA ARG A 3 -3.09 24.67 5.10
C ARG A 3 -2.62 26.11 5.02
N ARG A 4 -3.40 26.94 4.33
CA ARG A 4 -3.17 28.37 4.27
C ARG A 4 -4.35 29.09 4.89
N ILE A 5 -4.08 29.87 5.93
CA ILE A 5 -5.06 30.81 6.51
C ILE A 5 -4.89 32.12 5.77
N ARG A 6 -6.00 32.70 5.31
CA ARG A 6 -6.04 34.00 4.66
C ARG A 6 -6.96 34.90 5.48
N ALA A 7 -6.44 36.06 5.88
CA ALA A 7 -7.20 37.14 6.49
C ALA A 7 -7.30 38.30 5.51
N THR A 8 -8.47 38.87 5.35
CA THR A 8 -8.72 40.06 4.52
C THR A 8 -9.38 41.12 5.37
N ALA A 9 -8.80 42.28 5.35
CA ALA A 9 -9.33 43.48 6.04
C ALA A 9 -9.56 44.59 5.03
N TRP A 10 -10.54 45.44 5.30
CA TRP A 10 -10.83 46.66 4.55
C TRP A 10 -10.59 47.87 5.49
N TYR A 11 -9.81 48.81 5.04
CA TYR A 11 -9.55 50.03 5.73
C TYR A 11 -9.57 51.20 4.74
N ASN A 12 -10.36 52.23 4.99
CA ASN A 12 -10.56 53.41 4.11
C ASN A 12 -10.85 53.06 2.65
N GLY A 13 -11.68 52.00 2.43
CA GLY A 13 -12.02 51.55 1.08
C GLY A 13 -10.98 50.64 0.39
N GLU A 14 -9.80 50.50 0.98
CA GLU A 14 -8.75 49.63 0.48
C GLU A 14 -8.83 48.24 1.09
N ARG A 15 -8.60 47.24 0.24
CA ARG A 15 -8.57 45.81 0.63
C ARG A 15 -7.13 45.38 0.86
N GLN A 16 -6.82 44.93 2.06
CA GLN A 16 -5.55 44.25 2.37
C GLN A 16 -5.78 42.77 2.67
N THR A 17 -4.91 41.92 2.13
CA THR A 17 -4.98 40.49 2.35
C THR A 17 -3.60 39.98 2.76
N VAL A 18 -3.57 39.27 3.88
CA VAL A 18 -2.39 38.53 4.33
C VAL A 18 -2.69 37.04 4.34
N SER A 19 -1.68 36.24 4.09
CA SER A 19 -1.83 34.78 4.17
C SER A 19 -0.64 34.16 4.88
N VAL A 20 -0.91 33.15 5.71
CA VAL A 20 0.10 32.39 6.45
C VAL A 20 -0.11 30.90 6.21
N GLY A 21 0.98 30.20 5.93
CA GLY A 21 0.98 28.74 5.87
C GLY A 21 1.02 28.17 7.29
N ILE A 22 0.13 27.24 7.58
CA ILE A 22 0.14 26.46 8.82
C ILE A 22 0.38 24.99 8.51
N ARG A 23 1.09 24.31 9.40
CA ARG A 23 1.28 22.86 9.34
C ARG A 23 0.40 22.21 10.42
N ILE A 24 -0.53 21.37 9.97
CA ILE A 24 -1.38 20.55 10.85
C ILE A 24 -0.63 19.24 11.11
N LYS A 25 -0.49 18.89 12.38
CA LYS A 25 0.11 17.66 12.88
C LYS A 25 -0.92 16.89 13.67
N ALA A 26 -0.71 15.59 13.87
CA ALA A 26 -1.51 14.83 14.82
C ALA A 26 -1.26 15.32 16.25
N GLY A 27 -2.31 15.37 17.05
CA GLY A 27 -2.21 15.81 18.45
C GLY A 27 -1.60 14.79 19.40
N LYS A 28 -1.37 13.55 18.91
CA LYS A 28 -0.78 12.45 19.69
C LYS A 28 0.31 11.77 18.87
N SER A 29 1.35 11.28 19.53
CA SER A 29 2.36 10.42 18.92
C SER A 29 1.75 9.04 18.60
N PRO A 30 2.14 8.39 17.51
CA PRO A 30 1.77 7.02 17.24
C PRO A 30 2.23 6.09 18.36
N ARG A 31 1.42 5.08 18.69
CA ARG A 31 1.86 4.02 19.58
C ARG A 31 2.90 3.16 18.85
N THR A 32 4.01 2.84 19.50
CA THR A 32 4.93 1.81 19.01
C THR A 32 4.38 0.46 19.44
N MET A 33 4.12 -0.42 18.49
CA MET A 33 3.66 -1.78 18.73
C MET A 33 4.80 -2.76 18.46
N ASN A 34 4.73 -3.90 19.13
CA ASN A 34 5.65 -5.01 18.92
C ASN A 34 5.02 -6.04 17.97
N TYR A 35 5.84 -6.97 17.49
CA TYR A 35 5.35 -8.12 16.73
C TYR A 35 6.03 -9.41 17.21
N ARG A 36 5.39 -10.54 16.92
CA ARG A 36 6.00 -11.87 16.99
C ARG A 36 5.80 -12.60 15.67
N VAL A 37 6.78 -13.38 15.28
CA VAL A 37 6.66 -14.29 14.14
C VAL A 37 5.94 -15.55 14.61
N VAL A 38 4.83 -15.86 13.97
CA VAL A 38 4.03 -17.07 14.22
C VAL A 38 4.51 -18.21 13.33
N ASN A 39 4.67 -17.93 12.04
CA ASN A 39 5.17 -18.87 11.04
C ASN A 39 6.07 -18.18 10.03
N THR A 40 6.90 -18.98 9.38
CA THR A 40 7.75 -18.54 8.27
C THR A 40 7.57 -19.52 7.11
N PHE A 41 7.35 -18.98 5.91
CA PHE A 41 7.12 -19.74 4.69
C PHE A 41 8.15 -19.37 3.62
N PRO A 42 8.42 -20.25 2.65
CA PRO A 42 9.22 -19.89 1.47
C PRO A 42 8.53 -18.75 0.69
N HIS A 43 9.35 -17.90 0.10
CA HIS A 43 8.90 -16.86 -0.83
C HIS A 43 9.88 -16.80 -2.00
N ASP A 44 9.40 -16.41 -3.18
CA ASP A 44 10.22 -16.35 -4.37
C ASP A 44 11.20 -15.18 -4.31
N LYS A 45 12.48 -15.48 -4.19
CA LYS A 45 13.57 -14.48 -4.13
C LYS A 45 13.72 -13.62 -5.39
N GLU A 46 13.06 -13.98 -6.49
CA GLU A 46 13.00 -13.18 -7.71
C GLU A 46 11.75 -12.28 -7.76
N ALA A 47 10.89 -12.37 -6.74
CA ALA A 47 9.69 -11.56 -6.64
C ALA A 47 10.01 -10.13 -6.19
N TYR A 48 9.94 -9.18 -7.10
CA TYR A 48 9.98 -7.76 -6.75
C TYR A 48 8.59 -7.31 -6.30
N THR A 49 8.21 -7.68 -5.07
CA THR A 49 6.85 -7.53 -4.52
C THR A 49 6.43 -6.07 -4.42
N GLN A 50 5.35 -5.71 -5.10
CA GLN A 50 4.78 -4.37 -5.10
C GLN A 50 3.36 -4.32 -4.52
N GLY A 51 2.61 -5.40 -4.62
CA GLY A 51 1.30 -5.56 -4.02
C GLY A 51 1.09 -6.98 -3.56
N LEU A 52 0.40 -7.14 -2.44
CA LEU A 52 0.14 -8.45 -1.84
C LEU A 52 -1.23 -8.43 -1.16
N PHE A 53 -2.07 -9.45 -1.40
CA PHE A 53 -3.29 -9.65 -0.63
C PHE A 53 -3.66 -11.12 -0.53
N TYR A 54 -4.44 -11.48 0.48
CA TYR A 54 -4.94 -12.84 0.66
C TYR A 54 -6.26 -13.05 -0.08
N HIS A 55 -6.41 -14.18 -0.76
CA HIS A 55 -7.66 -14.58 -1.39
C HIS A 55 -7.81 -16.10 -1.49
N ASN A 56 -8.87 -16.65 -0.88
CA ASN A 56 -9.26 -18.06 -0.98
C ASN A 56 -8.11 -19.05 -0.74
N GLY A 57 -7.33 -18.87 0.32
CA GLY A 57 -6.24 -19.80 0.70
C GLY A 57 -4.90 -19.51 0.03
N TYR A 58 -4.81 -18.52 -0.85
CA TYR A 58 -3.63 -18.13 -1.59
C TYR A 58 -3.24 -16.68 -1.30
N LEU A 59 -1.99 -16.35 -1.57
CA LEU A 59 -1.60 -14.97 -1.77
C LEU A 59 -1.72 -14.62 -3.26
N ILE A 60 -2.26 -13.44 -3.53
CA ILE A 60 -2.20 -12.82 -4.84
C ILE A 60 -1.12 -11.75 -4.75
N GLU A 61 -0.13 -11.85 -5.63
CA GLU A 61 1.05 -11.00 -5.60
C GLU A 61 1.23 -10.28 -6.93
N SER A 62 1.38 -8.96 -6.86
CA SER A 62 1.79 -8.11 -7.97
C SER A 62 3.27 -7.82 -7.85
N THR A 63 4.04 -8.10 -8.90
CA THR A 63 5.48 -7.82 -8.93
C THR A 63 5.82 -6.69 -9.88
N GLY A 64 6.87 -5.94 -9.55
CA GLY A 64 7.43 -4.88 -10.38
C GLY A 64 8.52 -5.35 -11.33
N GLN A 65 9.21 -4.40 -11.94
CA GLN A 65 10.26 -4.48 -12.95
C GLN A 65 9.74 -4.59 -14.39
N LYS A 66 10.14 -3.63 -15.23
CA LYS A 66 9.76 -3.62 -16.66
C LYS A 66 10.23 -4.90 -17.36
N GLY A 67 9.32 -5.52 -18.10
CA GLY A 67 9.56 -6.79 -18.76
C GLY A 67 9.51 -8.02 -17.87
N MET A 68 9.34 -7.84 -16.54
CA MET A 68 9.29 -8.94 -15.55
C MET A 68 8.06 -8.83 -14.64
N SER A 69 7.27 -7.77 -14.76
CA SER A 69 6.09 -7.54 -13.91
C SER A 69 5.02 -8.61 -14.15
N THR A 70 4.48 -9.13 -13.05
CA THR A 70 3.45 -10.17 -13.07
C THR A 70 2.33 -9.87 -12.09
N LEU A 71 1.17 -10.46 -12.34
CA LEU A 71 0.16 -10.75 -11.32
C LEU A 71 0.11 -12.27 -11.17
N ARG A 72 0.23 -12.78 -9.93
CA ARG A 72 0.38 -14.21 -9.69
C ARG A 72 -0.34 -14.69 -8.44
N ARG A 73 -0.75 -15.96 -8.47
CA ARG A 73 -1.32 -16.69 -7.34
C ARG A 73 -0.25 -17.58 -6.74
N VAL A 74 -0.02 -17.44 -5.45
CA VAL A 74 1.06 -18.12 -4.73
C VAL A 74 0.49 -18.98 -3.60
N GLU A 75 0.91 -20.24 -3.56
CA GLU A 75 0.59 -21.16 -2.45
C GLU A 75 1.42 -20.77 -1.21
N ILE A 76 0.76 -20.44 -0.10
CA ILE A 76 1.42 -19.90 1.09
C ILE A 76 2.47 -20.86 1.65
N LYS A 77 2.14 -22.16 1.77
CA LYS A 77 3.02 -23.13 2.45
C LYS A 77 4.33 -23.40 1.70
N THR A 78 4.31 -23.33 0.38
CA THR A 78 5.45 -23.72 -0.47
C THR A 78 6.11 -22.56 -1.19
N GLY A 79 5.44 -21.40 -1.25
CA GLY A 79 5.87 -20.27 -2.08
C GLY A 79 5.71 -20.52 -3.59
N LYS A 80 5.06 -21.62 -3.98
CA LYS A 80 4.91 -22.00 -5.39
C LYS A 80 3.91 -21.09 -6.09
N VAL A 81 4.32 -20.52 -7.23
CA VAL A 81 3.42 -19.83 -8.15
C VAL A 81 2.59 -20.87 -8.90
N VAL A 82 1.27 -20.90 -8.67
CA VAL A 82 0.35 -21.86 -9.28
C VAL A 82 -0.38 -21.28 -10.49
N GLN A 83 -0.42 -19.96 -10.61
CA GLN A 83 -0.99 -19.24 -11.74
C GLN A 83 -0.30 -17.87 -11.87
N SER A 84 -0.09 -17.39 -13.10
CA SER A 84 0.43 -16.05 -13.33
C SER A 84 0.03 -15.51 -14.69
N VAL A 85 0.00 -14.18 -14.78
CA VAL A 85 -0.07 -13.41 -16.04
C VAL A 85 1.03 -12.35 -16.03
N ASN A 86 1.71 -12.20 -17.16
CA ASN A 86 2.73 -11.17 -17.34
C ASN A 86 2.06 -9.87 -17.79
N LEU A 87 2.54 -8.75 -17.28
CA LEU A 87 2.23 -7.44 -17.85
C LEU A 87 3.04 -7.25 -19.15
N ASP A 88 2.54 -6.37 -20.02
CA ASP A 88 3.33 -5.93 -21.16
C ASP A 88 4.67 -5.33 -20.68
N GLN A 89 5.74 -5.55 -21.45
CA GLN A 89 7.12 -5.16 -21.10
C GLN A 89 7.32 -3.66 -20.81
N ASN A 90 6.40 -2.81 -21.26
CA ASN A 90 6.46 -1.37 -21.05
C ASN A 90 5.96 -0.96 -19.65
N TYR A 91 5.25 -1.83 -18.96
CA TYR A 91 4.67 -1.52 -17.65
C TYR A 91 5.54 -2.01 -16.51
N PHE A 92 5.56 -1.23 -15.46
CA PHE A 92 6.09 -1.61 -14.15
C PHE A 92 4.89 -1.82 -13.24
N GLY A 93 4.60 -3.08 -12.88
CA GLY A 93 3.50 -3.45 -12.00
C GLY A 93 3.71 -2.92 -10.58
N GLU A 94 2.62 -2.51 -9.95
CA GLU A 94 2.59 -1.95 -8.61
C GLU A 94 1.52 -2.63 -7.76
N GLY A 95 0.95 -1.96 -6.77
CA GLY A 95 -0.05 -2.49 -5.87
C GLY A 95 -1.21 -3.20 -6.56
N ALA A 96 -1.77 -4.19 -5.88
CA ALA A 96 -2.97 -4.90 -6.34
C ALA A 96 -3.91 -5.19 -5.17
N THR A 97 -5.20 -5.26 -5.45
CA THR A 97 -6.24 -5.60 -4.48
C THR A 97 -7.43 -6.28 -5.15
N LEU A 98 -8.24 -6.95 -4.34
CA LEU A 98 -9.53 -7.50 -4.76
C LEU A 98 -10.66 -6.56 -4.36
N TYR A 99 -11.54 -6.23 -5.30
CA TYR A 99 -12.81 -5.59 -5.02
C TYR A 99 -13.93 -6.42 -5.64
N LYS A 100 -14.80 -6.98 -4.80
CA LYS A 100 -15.83 -7.95 -5.22
C LYS A 100 -15.16 -9.11 -5.98
N ASP A 101 -15.55 -9.34 -7.22
CA ASP A 101 -15.02 -10.40 -8.08
C ASP A 101 -14.04 -9.87 -9.14
N GLU A 102 -13.27 -8.84 -8.84
CA GLU A 102 -12.32 -8.22 -9.75
C GLU A 102 -11.00 -7.87 -9.04
N ILE A 103 -9.87 -8.23 -9.64
CA ILE A 103 -8.54 -7.83 -9.17
C ILE A 103 -8.13 -6.55 -9.90
N TYR A 104 -7.78 -5.52 -9.15
CA TYR A 104 -7.22 -4.27 -9.63
C TYR A 104 -5.71 -4.29 -9.43
N GLN A 105 -4.94 -3.97 -10.48
CA GLN A 105 -3.49 -3.85 -10.43
C GLN A 105 -3.07 -2.50 -11.01
N LEU A 106 -2.23 -1.79 -10.26
CA LEU A 106 -1.66 -0.51 -10.66
C LEU A 106 -0.38 -0.68 -11.47
N THR A 107 0.05 0.40 -12.11
CA THR A 107 1.41 0.57 -12.67
C THR A 107 2.04 1.84 -12.11
N TRP A 108 3.36 1.92 -12.08
CA TRP A 108 4.07 3.05 -11.49
C TRP A 108 3.79 4.37 -12.20
N THR A 109 4.57 4.70 -13.23
CA THR A 109 4.52 6.01 -13.92
C THR A 109 3.65 6.01 -15.17
N SER A 110 3.23 4.83 -15.61
CA SER A 110 2.35 4.69 -16.80
C SER A 110 0.93 5.16 -16.53
N ARG A 111 0.53 5.30 -15.24
CA ARG A 111 -0.78 5.80 -14.81
C ARG A 111 -1.95 5.01 -15.41
N LYS A 112 -1.71 3.76 -15.71
CA LYS A 112 -2.67 2.82 -16.27
C LYS A 112 -2.80 1.63 -15.32
N GLY A 113 -4.02 1.26 -15.01
CA GLY A 113 -4.31 0.09 -14.22
C GLY A 113 -5.04 -0.97 -15.05
N PHE A 114 -5.02 -2.18 -14.54
CA PHE A 114 -5.60 -3.35 -15.14
C PHE A 114 -6.59 -3.99 -14.19
N VAL A 115 -7.70 -4.49 -14.73
CA VAL A 115 -8.70 -5.25 -13.99
C VAL A 115 -8.77 -6.65 -14.55
N TYR A 116 -8.62 -7.65 -13.68
CA TYR A 116 -8.58 -9.05 -14.06
C TYR A 116 -9.70 -9.85 -13.39
N ASN A 117 -10.11 -10.92 -14.06
CA ASN A 117 -10.91 -11.96 -13.44
C ASN A 117 -10.07 -12.74 -12.42
N PRO A 118 -10.50 -12.87 -11.15
CA PRO A 118 -9.67 -13.49 -10.12
C PRO A 118 -9.45 -14.99 -10.28
N GLN A 119 -10.30 -15.72 -11.02
CA GLN A 119 -10.14 -17.13 -11.24
C GLN A 119 -9.17 -17.44 -12.40
N THR A 120 -9.30 -16.72 -13.51
CA THR A 120 -8.58 -17.00 -14.76
C THR A 120 -7.38 -16.07 -15.00
N PHE A 121 -7.30 -14.95 -14.31
CA PHE A 121 -6.37 -13.83 -14.57
C PHE A 121 -6.49 -13.26 -15.99
N SER A 122 -7.63 -13.49 -16.65
CA SER A 122 -7.93 -12.83 -17.92
C SER A 122 -8.21 -11.34 -17.68
N LEU A 123 -7.67 -10.50 -18.55
CA LEU A 123 -7.91 -9.04 -18.53
C LEU A 123 -9.37 -8.77 -18.86
N ILE A 124 -10.06 -8.02 -18.00
CA ILE A 124 -11.45 -7.57 -18.19
C ILE A 124 -11.48 -6.19 -18.82
N ARG A 125 -10.74 -5.23 -18.25
CA ARG A 125 -10.66 -3.84 -18.72
C ARG A 125 -9.42 -3.15 -18.16
N THR A 126 -9.19 -1.93 -18.63
CA THR A 126 -8.15 -1.05 -18.11
C THR A 126 -8.78 0.24 -17.57
N PHE A 127 -8.07 0.96 -16.75
CA PHE A 127 -8.43 2.28 -16.23
C PHE A 127 -7.21 3.20 -16.17
N GLU A 128 -7.44 4.49 -15.98
CA GLU A 128 -6.37 5.49 -15.89
C GLU A 128 -6.51 6.31 -14.60
N TYR A 129 -5.41 6.87 -14.13
CA TYR A 129 -5.35 7.75 -12.96
C TYR A 129 -4.28 8.83 -13.12
N LEU A 130 -4.36 9.90 -12.31
CA LEU A 130 -3.62 11.14 -12.56
C LEU A 130 -2.22 11.18 -11.93
N THR A 131 -1.97 10.38 -10.90
CA THR A 131 -0.69 10.35 -10.15
C THR A 131 0.15 9.12 -10.52
N GLN A 132 1.22 8.85 -9.81
CA GLN A 132 1.84 7.53 -9.81
C GLN A 132 0.92 6.56 -9.07
N GLY A 133 0.98 5.27 -9.40
CA GLY A 133 0.35 4.22 -8.60
C GLY A 133 1.42 3.51 -7.79
N TRP A 134 1.23 3.35 -6.47
CA TRP A 134 2.11 2.61 -5.60
C TRP A 134 1.34 1.46 -4.93
N GLY A 135 0.65 1.68 -3.83
CA GLY A 135 -0.18 0.68 -3.17
C GLY A 135 -1.66 0.90 -3.43
N ILE A 136 -2.44 -0.16 -3.30
CA ILE A 136 -3.90 -0.10 -3.38
C ILE A 136 -4.52 -1.17 -2.47
N THR A 137 -5.57 -0.80 -1.76
CA THR A 137 -6.38 -1.74 -0.95
C THR A 137 -7.86 -1.42 -1.05
N THR A 138 -8.71 -2.34 -0.62
CA THR A 138 -10.16 -2.21 -0.65
C THR A 138 -10.70 -1.91 0.74
N MET A 139 -11.52 -0.87 0.85
CA MET A 139 -12.27 -0.53 2.05
C MET A 139 -13.76 -0.47 1.70
N GLN A 140 -14.52 -1.53 2.03
CA GLN A 140 -15.95 -1.63 1.69
C GLN A 140 -16.20 -1.43 0.19
N ASP A 141 -16.95 -0.39 -0.21
CA ASP A 141 -17.23 -0.06 -1.60
C ASP A 141 -16.28 1.00 -2.18
N THR A 142 -15.07 1.13 -1.64
CA THR A 142 -14.10 2.17 -2.03
C THR A 142 -12.71 1.55 -2.16
N LEU A 143 -11.94 1.95 -3.17
CA LEU A 143 -10.51 1.66 -3.26
C LEU A 143 -9.72 2.79 -2.59
N ILE A 144 -8.64 2.43 -1.90
CA ILE A 144 -7.68 3.38 -1.31
C ILE A 144 -6.35 3.18 -2.01
N MET A 145 -5.79 4.26 -2.59
CA MET A 145 -4.53 4.24 -3.34
C MET A 145 -3.50 5.17 -2.70
N SER A 146 -2.24 4.76 -2.70
CA SER A 146 -1.05 5.58 -2.42
C SER A 146 -0.28 5.91 -3.70
N ASP A 147 0.53 6.96 -3.67
CA ASP A 147 1.37 7.43 -4.79
C ASP A 147 2.80 7.80 -4.35
N GLY A 148 3.22 7.35 -3.17
CA GLY A 148 4.51 7.70 -2.57
C GLY A 148 4.52 9.05 -1.83
N SER A 149 3.49 9.87 -1.96
CA SER A 149 3.31 11.08 -1.14
C SER A 149 2.77 10.73 0.26
N ASN A 150 2.36 11.74 1.00
CA ASN A 150 1.62 11.57 2.26
C ASN A 150 0.09 11.55 2.05
N VAL A 151 -0.40 11.28 0.85
CA VAL A 151 -1.83 11.30 0.52
C VAL A 151 -2.34 9.89 0.28
N LEU A 152 -3.49 9.58 0.86
CA LEU A 152 -4.31 8.44 0.49
C LEU A 152 -5.51 8.94 -0.31
N TYR A 153 -5.68 8.39 -1.52
CA TYR A 153 -6.78 8.68 -2.45
C TYR A 153 -7.87 7.65 -2.29
N PHE A 154 -9.10 8.08 -2.10
CA PHE A 154 -10.28 7.22 -2.01
C PHE A 154 -11.02 7.30 -3.35
N LEU A 155 -11.17 6.17 -4.01
CA LEU A 155 -11.58 6.09 -5.40
C LEU A 155 -12.85 5.24 -5.55
N GLU A 156 -13.74 5.65 -6.45
CA GLU A 156 -14.87 4.83 -6.89
C GLU A 156 -14.35 3.69 -7.78
N PRO A 157 -14.64 2.41 -7.47
CA PRO A 157 -13.97 1.29 -8.14
C PRO A 157 -14.22 1.19 -9.64
N LYS A 158 -15.42 1.49 -10.13
CA LYS A 158 -15.77 1.31 -11.56
C LYS A 158 -15.17 2.38 -12.45
N SER A 159 -15.29 3.65 -12.04
CA SER A 159 -14.81 4.81 -12.79
C SER A 159 -13.39 5.22 -12.45
N PHE A 160 -12.86 4.71 -11.31
CA PHE A 160 -11.60 5.12 -10.70
C PHE A 160 -11.53 6.63 -10.39
N THR A 161 -12.71 7.27 -10.26
CA THR A 161 -12.83 8.69 -9.94
C THR A 161 -12.54 8.93 -8.45
N GLU A 162 -11.79 9.99 -8.17
CA GLU A 162 -11.51 10.38 -6.79
C GLU A 162 -12.77 10.89 -6.08
N LEU A 163 -13.13 10.21 -4.99
CA LEU A 163 -14.24 10.62 -4.09
C LEU A 163 -13.75 11.59 -3.03
N ARG A 164 -12.59 11.35 -2.47
CA ARG A 164 -11.91 12.19 -1.48
C ARG A 164 -10.45 11.80 -1.33
N ARG A 165 -9.69 12.60 -0.60
CA ARG A 165 -8.33 12.28 -0.18
C ARG A 165 -8.09 12.69 1.27
N VAL A 166 -7.14 12.06 1.92
CA VAL A 166 -6.66 12.46 3.25
C VAL A 166 -5.14 12.59 3.23
N GLU A 167 -4.63 13.58 3.96
CA GLU A 167 -3.21 13.74 4.19
C GLU A 167 -2.81 12.97 5.45
N VAL A 168 -1.89 12.03 5.31
CA VAL A 168 -1.38 11.21 6.42
C VAL A 168 -0.35 12.01 7.22
N CYS A 169 -0.52 12.04 8.53
CA CYS A 169 0.40 12.75 9.43
C CYS A 169 0.49 12.07 10.81
N ASP A 170 1.62 12.28 11.45
CA ASP A 170 1.86 12.00 12.86
C ASP A 170 2.09 13.31 13.64
N ASN A 171 2.55 13.21 14.90
CA ASN A 171 2.89 14.36 15.73
C ASN A 171 4.13 15.14 15.25
N ASN A 172 4.95 14.60 14.36
CA ASN A 172 6.11 15.26 13.76
C ASN A 172 5.74 15.99 12.47
N GLY A 173 4.69 15.54 11.78
CA GLY A 173 4.19 16.17 10.54
C GLY A 173 3.69 15.17 9.52
N PRO A 174 3.75 15.50 8.22
CA PRO A 174 3.35 14.60 7.14
C PRO A 174 4.20 13.32 7.13
N VAL A 175 3.54 12.17 6.91
CA VAL A 175 4.18 10.86 6.73
C VAL A 175 4.06 10.49 5.26
N SER A 176 5.16 10.67 4.52
CA SER A 176 5.26 10.36 3.09
C SER A 176 5.89 8.99 2.84
N GLN A 177 6.10 8.68 1.55
CA GLN A 177 6.61 7.37 1.10
C GLN A 177 5.64 6.22 1.41
N LEU A 178 4.33 6.52 1.48
CA LEU A 178 3.30 5.49 1.62
C LEU A 178 3.36 4.59 0.39
N ASN A 179 3.57 3.29 0.62
CA ASN A 179 3.75 2.33 -0.45
C ASN A 179 2.62 1.30 -0.42
N GLU A 180 2.93 0.03 -0.26
CA GLU A 180 1.97 -1.04 -0.23
C GLU A 180 0.97 -0.86 0.91
N LEU A 181 -0.30 -1.17 0.66
CA LEU A 181 -1.43 -0.89 1.54
C LEU A 181 -2.28 -2.13 1.78
N GLU A 182 -2.71 -2.31 3.03
CA GLU A 182 -3.75 -3.29 3.38
C GLU A 182 -4.77 -2.70 4.36
N TYR A 183 -6.06 -2.92 4.09
CA TYR A 183 -7.14 -2.48 4.99
C TYR A 183 -7.50 -3.60 5.95
N ILE A 184 -7.24 -3.38 7.24
CA ILE A 184 -7.40 -4.38 8.29
C ILE A 184 -8.22 -3.78 9.42
N GLN A 185 -9.39 -4.36 9.72
CA GLN A 185 -10.21 -4.04 10.91
C GLN A 185 -10.41 -2.52 11.13
N GLY A 186 -10.76 -1.80 10.06
CA GLY A 186 -11.06 -0.37 10.14
C GLY A 186 -9.86 0.57 10.05
N LYS A 187 -8.65 0.04 9.80
CA LYS A 187 -7.41 0.81 9.64
C LYS A 187 -6.72 0.48 8.33
N VAL A 188 -5.94 1.43 7.83
CA VAL A 188 -5.03 1.22 6.70
C VAL A 188 -3.63 0.97 7.24
N TYR A 189 -3.10 -0.19 6.95
CA TYR A 189 -1.70 -0.54 7.18
C TYR A 189 -0.92 -0.15 5.93
N ALA A 190 0.19 0.55 6.09
CA ALA A 190 1.00 1.01 4.97
C ALA A 190 2.48 0.77 5.21
N ASN A 191 3.17 0.16 4.25
CA ASN A 191 4.63 0.17 4.22
C ASN A 191 5.13 1.60 3.97
N ILE A 192 6.19 2.00 4.68
CA ILE A 192 6.92 3.24 4.40
C ILE A 192 8.16 2.87 3.57
N TYR A 193 8.17 3.25 2.30
CA TYR A 193 9.24 2.91 1.36
C TYR A 193 10.63 3.30 1.87
N GLN A 194 11.61 2.45 1.61
CA GLN A 194 12.99 2.52 2.11
C GLN A 194 13.14 2.43 3.64
N THR A 195 12.13 1.91 4.33
CA THR A 195 12.22 1.58 5.75
C THR A 195 11.64 0.19 5.99
N ASP A 196 11.93 -0.37 7.16
CA ASP A 196 11.33 -1.62 7.62
C ASP A 196 10.08 -1.36 8.50
N ARG A 197 9.33 -0.28 8.23
CA ARG A 197 8.19 0.13 9.06
C ARG A 197 6.86 -0.03 8.34
N ILE A 198 5.88 -0.46 9.13
CA ILE A 198 4.45 -0.31 8.82
C ILE A 198 3.86 0.76 9.73
N VAL A 199 3.08 1.66 9.17
CA VAL A 199 2.25 2.60 9.92
C VAL A 199 0.78 2.20 9.83
N ILE A 200 0.05 2.40 10.92
CA ILE A 200 -1.38 2.08 11.05
C ILE A 200 -2.14 3.41 11.08
N ILE A 201 -2.93 3.63 10.05
CA ILE A 201 -3.53 4.92 9.72
C ILE A 201 -5.03 4.85 9.94
N ASN A 202 -5.59 5.87 10.55
CA ASN A 202 -7.05 6.09 10.57
C ASN A 202 -7.51 6.63 9.21
N PRO A 203 -8.32 5.89 8.43
CA PRO A 203 -8.69 6.29 7.07
C PRO A 203 -9.61 7.51 7.01
N ALA A 204 -10.29 7.86 8.10
CA ALA A 204 -11.16 9.04 8.14
C ALA A 204 -10.37 10.34 8.32
N SER A 205 -9.31 10.31 9.14
CA SER A 205 -8.54 11.50 9.52
C SER A 205 -7.15 11.61 8.89
N GLY A 206 -6.58 10.49 8.41
CA GLY A 206 -5.18 10.40 7.99
C GLY A 206 -4.18 10.37 9.16
N MET A 207 -4.66 10.31 10.41
CA MET A 207 -3.77 10.24 11.57
C MET A 207 -3.09 8.88 11.65
N VAL A 208 -1.77 8.84 11.80
CA VAL A 208 -1.04 7.64 12.18
C VAL A 208 -1.28 7.36 13.66
N GLU A 209 -1.97 6.26 13.96
CA GLU A 209 -2.32 5.88 15.33
C GLU A 209 -1.29 4.96 15.96
N ALA A 210 -0.62 4.14 15.14
CA ALA A 210 0.44 3.23 15.59
C ALA A 210 1.47 2.98 14.49
N GLN A 211 2.60 2.41 14.88
CA GLN A 211 3.66 1.96 13.98
C GLN A 211 4.33 0.69 14.53
N VAL A 212 4.87 -0.11 13.62
CA VAL A 212 5.65 -1.31 13.91
C VAL A 212 6.96 -1.26 13.15
N ASP A 213 8.06 -1.58 13.82
CA ASP A 213 9.39 -1.68 13.22
C ASP A 213 9.74 -3.16 12.99
N PHE A 214 9.95 -3.54 11.74
CA PHE A 214 10.31 -4.88 11.30
C PHE A 214 11.79 -5.02 10.91
N SER A 215 12.66 -4.09 11.31
CA SER A 215 14.09 -4.07 10.94
C SER A 215 14.85 -5.36 11.25
N ASN A 216 14.39 -6.16 12.22
CA ASN A 216 14.97 -7.43 12.60
C ASN A 216 14.23 -8.68 12.08
N LEU A 217 13.23 -8.50 11.19
CA LEU A 217 12.40 -9.61 10.71
C LEU A 217 13.20 -10.55 9.79
N LEU A 218 13.86 -10.02 8.77
CA LEU A 218 14.70 -10.81 7.88
C LEU A 218 16.13 -10.92 8.45
N LYS A 219 16.50 -12.13 8.87
CA LYS A 219 17.81 -12.40 9.46
C LYS A 219 18.93 -12.19 8.42
N LEU A 220 20.12 -11.83 8.89
CA LEU A 220 21.31 -11.66 8.03
C LEU A 220 21.64 -12.94 7.23
N SER A 221 21.46 -14.13 7.83
CA SER A 221 21.67 -15.42 7.17
C SER A 221 20.75 -15.69 5.97
N ASP A 222 19.61 -14.99 5.89
CA ASP A 222 18.63 -15.16 4.82
C ASP A 222 18.80 -14.12 3.71
N ARG A 223 19.71 -13.16 3.90
CA ARG A 223 19.96 -12.09 2.93
C ARG A 223 20.86 -12.57 1.79
N HIS A 224 20.51 -12.22 0.59
CA HIS A 224 21.33 -12.40 -0.61
C HIS A 224 21.56 -11.06 -1.34
N ARG A 225 22.43 -11.04 -2.36
CA ARG A 225 22.86 -9.79 -3.01
C ARG A 225 21.75 -8.92 -3.63
N ASN A 226 20.61 -9.54 -3.99
CA ASN A 226 19.50 -8.86 -4.67
C ASN A 226 18.38 -8.48 -3.71
N ILE A 227 18.55 -8.65 -2.39
CA ILE A 227 17.55 -8.23 -1.41
C ILE A 227 17.27 -6.75 -1.57
N ASP A 228 15.98 -6.38 -1.61
CA ASP A 228 15.52 -5.00 -1.63
C ASP A 228 14.61 -4.74 -0.40
N VAL A 229 13.87 -3.68 -0.39
CA VAL A 229 13.14 -3.17 0.78
C VAL A 229 11.99 -4.08 1.22
N PHE A 230 11.65 -3.96 2.49
CA PHE A 230 10.45 -4.50 3.11
C PHE A 230 9.21 -3.91 2.42
N ASN A 231 8.34 -4.75 1.84
CA ASN A 231 7.13 -4.35 1.15
C ASN A 231 6.22 -5.55 0.90
N GLY A 232 4.96 -5.41 1.22
CA GLY A 232 3.93 -6.43 1.06
C GLY A 232 3.26 -6.78 2.38
N ILE A 233 1.95 -6.55 2.45
CA ILE A 233 1.07 -6.82 3.59
C ILE A 233 -0.14 -7.57 3.05
N ALA A 234 -0.52 -8.69 3.66
CA ALA A 234 -1.75 -9.38 3.31
C ALA A 234 -2.49 -9.83 4.57
N TRP A 235 -3.79 -9.66 4.56
CA TRP A 235 -4.66 -10.01 5.66
C TRP A 235 -5.65 -11.10 5.30
N ASP A 236 -5.62 -12.20 6.05
CA ASP A 236 -6.62 -13.26 6.02
C ASP A 236 -7.64 -12.98 7.12
N GLU A 237 -8.75 -12.39 6.75
CA GLU A 237 -9.82 -11.98 7.67
C GLU A 237 -10.47 -13.19 8.37
N GLU A 238 -10.66 -14.30 7.64
CA GLU A 238 -11.33 -15.48 8.18
C GLU A 238 -10.54 -16.13 9.32
N ASN A 239 -9.20 -16.24 9.15
CA ASN A 239 -8.32 -16.88 10.14
C ASN A 239 -7.52 -15.87 10.95
N GLN A 240 -7.77 -14.57 10.79
CA GLN A 240 -7.10 -13.48 11.52
C GLN A 240 -5.56 -13.59 11.42
N ARG A 241 -5.04 -13.78 10.18
CA ARG A 241 -3.61 -13.95 9.92
C ARG A 241 -3.05 -12.79 9.11
N LEU A 242 -2.00 -12.19 9.64
CA LEU A 242 -1.25 -11.14 8.96
C LEU A 242 0.02 -11.73 8.34
N PHE A 243 0.21 -11.49 7.06
CA PHE A 243 1.40 -11.89 6.32
C PHE A 243 2.16 -10.66 5.86
N VAL A 244 3.50 -10.73 5.95
CA VAL A 244 4.39 -9.67 5.47
C VAL A 244 5.61 -10.26 4.80
N THR A 245 6.16 -9.55 3.81
CA THR A 245 7.36 -9.93 3.07
C THR A 245 8.13 -8.69 2.60
N GLY A 246 9.05 -8.86 1.65
CA GLY A 246 9.79 -7.76 1.02
C GLY A 246 10.18 -8.11 -0.42
N LYS A 247 10.62 -7.10 -1.15
CA LYS A 247 11.08 -7.23 -2.53
C LYS A 247 12.31 -8.13 -2.60
N ASN A 248 12.21 -9.19 -3.39
CA ASN A 248 13.26 -10.21 -3.50
C ASN A 248 13.60 -10.92 -2.17
N TRP A 249 12.69 -10.92 -1.20
CA TRP A 249 12.90 -11.66 0.03
C TRP A 249 12.66 -13.16 -0.20
N PRO A 250 13.48 -14.05 0.39
CA PRO A 250 13.29 -15.50 0.28
C PRO A 250 12.23 -16.05 1.23
N LYS A 251 11.61 -15.20 2.03
CA LYS A 251 10.68 -15.57 3.10
C LYS A 251 9.46 -14.69 3.17
N LEU A 252 8.33 -15.34 3.42
CA LEU A 252 7.08 -14.75 3.85
C LEU A 252 6.90 -15.03 5.34
N PHE A 253 6.48 -14.05 6.10
CA PHE A 253 6.27 -14.18 7.54
C PHE A 253 4.80 -14.01 7.89
N GLN A 254 4.26 -14.95 8.66
CA GLN A 254 3.02 -14.73 9.39
C GLN A 254 3.38 -14.11 10.73
N VAL A 255 2.79 -12.97 11.05
CA VAL A 255 3.10 -12.21 12.26
C VAL A 255 1.83 -11.86 13.03
N GLU A 256 1.99 -11.64 14.31
CA GLU A 256 1.00 -10.97 15.18
C GLU A 256 1.58 -9.67 15.69
N ILE A 257 0.76 -8.61 15.70
CA ILE A 257 1.12 -7.28 16.22
C ILE A 257 0.36 -7.04 17.51
N PHE A 258 1.04 -6.53 18.56
CA PHE A 258 0.47 -6.32 19.91
C PHE A 258 1.08 -5.12 20.65
#